data_e03a91c793c1fb3691303770fb95096b
#
_entry.id   e03a91c793c1fb3691303770fb95096b
#
_cell.length_a   1.000
_cell.length_b   1.000
_cell.length_c   1.000
_cell.angle_alpha   90.00
_cell.angle_beta   90.00
_cell.angle_gamma   90.00
#
_symmetry.space_group_name_H-M   'P 1'
#
loop_
_entity.id
_entity.type
_entity.pdbx_description
1 polymer ?
#
loop_
_entity_poly.entity_id
_entity_poly.type
_entity_poly.pdbx_seq_one_letter_code
_entity_poly.pdbx_strand_id
1 'polypeptide(L)'
;LVPLTWEDEVLLLKRELARAWSSLKLEEHRNRALPELRPADSPESYRTLAKNAAEELLEFLDQNEMVTVKDYFSTALEPHLGSYIPAETRNFFWITAHLDPKPLFSHFYHWFELERMELEPHQNPIREKALLYNIFDSRNEGLATAVEEMFMHAGLYDKNPRAREIVYILIAQRAARGLGSLYAHANLMPMAE
;
A
#
# COMPACT_ATOMS: atom_id res chain seq x y z
N LEU A 1 6.80 -20.43 8.19
CA LEU A 1 5.58 -21.21 8.40
C LEU A 1 4.46 -20.26 8.83
N VAL A 2 3.38 -20.25 8.07
CA VAL A 2 2.15 -19.54 8.44
C VAL A 2 1.45 -20.41 9.49
N PRO A 3 1.15 -19.88 10.69
CA PRO A 3 0.54 -20.68 11.77
C PRO A 3 -0.97 -20.84 11.62
N LEU A 4 -1.53 -20.51 10.45
CA LEU A 4 -2.96 -20.51 10.16
C LEU A 4 -3.31 -21.71 9.27
N THR A 5 -4.50 -22.25 9.45
CA THR A 5 -5.09 -23.19 8.51
C THR A 5 -5.68 -22.46 7.31
N TRP A 6 -6.00 -23.19 6.25
CA TRP A 6 -6.69 -22.59 5.08
C TRP A 6 -8.03 -21.95 5.47
N GLU A 7 -8.77 -22.59 6.36
CA GLU A 7 -10.06 -22.09 6.87
C GLU A 7 -9.88 -20.80 7.67
N ASP A 8 -8.82 -20.72 8.48
CA ASP A 8 -8.48 -19.51 9.22
C ASP A 8 -8.15 -18.34 8.28
N GLU A 9 -7.35 -18.60 7.23
CA GLU A 9 -7.00 -17.59 6.23
C GLU A 9 -8.23 -17.08 5.46
N VAL A 10 -9.11 -18.01 5.04
CA VAL A 10 -10.38 -17.63 4.37
C VAL A 10 -11.25 -16.79 5.31
N LEU A 11 -11.36 -17.16 6.58
CA LEU A 11 -12.14 -16.41 7.56
C LEU A 11 -11.58 -15.01 7.76
N LEU A 12 -10.27 -14.87 7.91
CA LEU A 12 -9.60 -13.59 8.07
C LEU A 12 -9.80 -12.69 6.86
N LEU A 13 -9.60 -13.21 5.65
CA LEU A 13 -9.77 -12.42 4.42
C LEU A 13 -11.21 -11.99 4.19
N LYS A 14 -12.19 -12.85 4.52
CA LYS A 14 -13.62 -12.45 4.48
C LYS A 14 -13.93 -11.32 5.44
N ARG A 15 -13.39 -11.38 6.66
CA ARG A 15 -13.54 -10.31 7.66
C ARG A 15 -12.88 -9.01 7.20
N GLU A 16 -11.67 -9.09 6.65
CA GLU A 16 -10.96 -7.92 6.12
C GLU A 16 -11.70 -7.29 4.94
N LEU A 17 -12.23 -8.09 4.03
CA LEU A 17 -13.03 -7.60 2.92
C LEU A 17 -14.28 -6.87 3.42
N ALA A 18 -15.02 -7.47 4.35
CA ALA A 18 -16.22 -6.86 4.94
C ALA A 18 -15.87 -5.57 5.71
N ARG A 19 -14.76 -5.56 6.47
CA ARG A 19 -14.27 -4.39 7.19
C ARG A 19 -13.90 -3.26 6.23
N ALA A 20 -13.13 -3.57 5.19
CA ALA A 20 -12.71 -2.59 4.19
C ALA A 20 -13.91 -1.96 3.48
N TRP A 21 -14.90 -2.75 3.05
CA TRP A 21 -16.13 -2.24 2.44
C TRP A 21 -16.93 -1.33 3.37
N SER A 22 -17.09 -1.73 4.63
CA SER A 22 -17.83 -0.93 5.61
C SER A 22 -17.10 0.39 5.89
N SER A 23 -15.78 0.35 6.02
CA SER A 23 -14.95 1.53 6.26
C SER A 23 -14.94 2.47 5.05
N LEU A 24 -14.84 1.91 3.82
CA LEU A 24 -14.95 2.70 2.59
C LEU A 24 -16.28 3.45 2.52
N LYS A 25 -17.41 2.77 2.77
CA LYS A 25 -18.73 3.41 2.78
C LYS A 25 -18.83 4.52 3.82
N LEU A 26 -18.18 4.35 4.96
CA LEU A 26 -18.14 5.37 6.00
C LEU A 26 -17.31 6.60 5.57
N GLU A 27 -16.15 6.39 4.95
CA GLU A 27 -15.31 7.50 4.43
C GLU A 27 -16.01 8.21 3.25
N GLU A 28 -16.61 7.48 2.30
CA GLU A 28 -17.42 8.07 1.23
C GLU A 28 -18.53 8.97 1.80
N HIS A 29 -19.22 8.51 2.86
CA HIS A 29 -20.24 9.31 3.52
C HIS A 29 -19.68 10.56 4.20
N ARG A 30 -18.55 10.44 4.89
CA ARG A 30 -17.85 11.58 5.53
C ARG A 30 -17.43 12.62 4.49
N ASN A 31 -16.91 12.15 3.37
CA ASN A 31 -16.34 12.98 2.33
C ASN A 31 -17.37 13.44 1.27
N ARG A 32 -18.65 13.12 1.40
CA ARG A 32 -19.69 13.36 0.38
C ARG A 32 -19.83 14.82 -0.08
N ALA A 33 -19.41 15.76 0.76
CA ALA A 33 -19.43 17.19 0.43
C ALA A 33 -18.10 17.69 -0.16
N LEU A 34 -17.06 16.87 -0.18
CA LEU A 34 -15.77 17.22 -0.74
C LEU A 34 -15.75 16.95 -2.25
N PRO A 35 -14.98 17.74 -3.04
CA PRO A 35 -14.80 17.45 -4.46
C PRO A 35 -14.19 16.06 -4.66
N GLU A 36 -14.55 15.43 -5.77
CA GLU A 36 -13.96 14.15 -6.16
C GLU A 36 -12.49 14.31 -6.56
N LEU A 37 -11.70 13.26 -6.33
CA LEU A 37 -10.32 13.20 -6.80
C LEU A 37 -10.33 13.20 -8.33
N ARG A 38 -9.43 13.97 -8.92
CA ARG A 38 -9.23 14.01 -10.36
C ARG A 38 -7.89 13.35 -10.70
N PRO A 39 -7.87 12.41 -11.63
CA PRO A 39 -6.62 11.76 -12.01
C PRO A 39 -5.71 12.73 -12.74
N ALA A 40 -4.41 12.56 -12.57
CA ALA A 40 -3.42 13.22 -13.41
C ALA A 40 -3.69 12.90 -14.88
N ASP A 41 -3.70 13.91 -15.73
CA ASP A 41 -4.09 13.86 -17.14
C ASP A 41 -2.93 14.01 -18.13
N SER A 42 -1.73 14.27 -17.63
CA SER A 42 -0.52 14.45 -18.43
C SER A 42 0.73 13.94 -17.72
N PRO A 43 1.81 13.66 -18.45
CA PRO A 43 3.10 13.27 -17.86
C PRO A 43 3.64 14.28 -16.84
N GLU A 44 3.44 15.55 -17.09
CA GLU A 44 3.89 16.63 -16.21
C GLU A 44 3.06 16.71 -14.92
N SER A 45 1.73 16.62 -15.05
CA SER A 45 0.83 16.61 -13.88
C SER A 45 1.08 15.39 -12.99
N TYR A 46 1.29 14.21 -13.58
CA TYR A 46 1.62 13.02 -12.81
C TYR A 46 2.99 13.14 -12.10
N ARG A 47 4.01 13.62 -12.79
CA ARG A 47 5.35 13.79 -12.20
C ARG A 47 5.30 14.73 -10.99
N THR A 48 4.58 15.84 -11.12
CA THR A 48 4.40 16.81 -10.03
C THR A 48 3.65 16.17 -8.86
N LEU A 49 2.54 15.46 -9.16
CA LEU A 49 1.74 14.76 -8.16
C LEU A 49 2.56 13.70 -7.40
N ALA A 50 3.31 12.87 -8.12
CA ALA A 50 4.12 11.80 -7.53
C ALA A 50 5.27 12.36 -6.67
N LYS A 51 5.95 13.40 -7.16
CA LYS A 51 7.03 14.06 -6.41
C LYS A 51 6.51 14.67 -5.11
N ASN A 52 5.44 15.45 -5.19
CA ASN A 52 4.85 16.08 -4.00
C ASN A 52 4.37 15.02 -2.99
N ALA A 53 3.77 13.93 -3.47
CA ALA A 53 3.32 12.83 -2.61
C ALA A 53 4.48 12.13 -1.89
N ALA A 54 5.61 11.94 -2.56
CA ALA A 54 6.81 11.36 -1.95
C ALA A 54 7.42 12.30 -0.89
N GLU A 55 7.53 13.58 -1.20
CA GLU A 55 8.01 14.61 -0.27
C GLU A 55 7.11 14.71 0.97
N GLU A 56 5.79 14.80 0.78
CA GLU A 56 4.81 14.85 1.87
C GLU A 56 4.85 13.57 2.75
N LEU A 57 5.06 12.40 2.16
CA LEU A 57 5.18 11.14 2.91
C LEU A 57 6.44 11.16 3.80
N LEU A 58 7.59 11.52 3.25
CA LEU A 58 8.84 11.55 4.01
C LEU A 58 8.79 12.62 5.11
N GLU A 59 8.27 13.80 4.81
CA GLU A 59 8.07 14.86 5.79
C GLU A 59 7.12 14.40 6.92
N PHE A 60 6.03 13.72 6.59
CA PHE A 60 5.10 13.17 7.57
C PHE A 60 5.77 12.16 8.49
N LEU A 61 6.58 11.25 7.95
CA LEU A 61 7.28 10.23 8.74
C LEU A 61 8.28 10.85 9.71
N ASP A 62 9.00 11.86 9.27
CA ASP A 62 10.00 12.59 10.08
C ASP A 62 9.33 13.44 11.17
N GLN A 63 8.38 14.29 10.80
CA GLN A 63 7.72 15.20 11.73
C GLN A 63 6.90 14.51 12.83
N ASN A 64 6.36 13.32 12.55
CA ASN A 64 5.56 12.56 13.51
C ASN A 64 6.38 11.48 14.23
N GLU A 65 7.69 11.41 13.99
CA GLU A 65 8.58 10.42 14.60
C GLU A 65 8.06 8.98 14.45
N MET A 66 7.33 8.71 13.33
CA MET A 66 6.73 7.40 13.07
C MET A 66 7.78 6.34 12.85
N VAL A 67 8.84 6.71 12.15
CA VAL A 67 10.04 5.90 11.91
C VAL A 67 11.25 6.83 11.84
N THR A 68 12.44 6.30 12.11
CA THR A 68 13.67 7.06 11.86
C THR A 68 13.90 7.19 10.37
N VAL A 69 13.63 8.37 9.82
CA VAL A 69 13.89 8.66 8.40
C VAL A 69 15.39 8.72 8.17
N LYS A 70 15.86 8.02 7.16
CA LYS A 70 17.28 7.92 6.79
C LYS A 70 17.51 8.71 5.50
N ASP A 71 18.73 9.19 5.32
CA ASP A 71 19.13 9.99 4.16
C ASP A 71 18.89 9.27 2.83
N TYR A 72 18.94 7.94 2.83
CA TYR A 72 18.72 7.11 1.65
C TYR A 72 17.23 6.85 1.30
N PHE A 73 16.27 7.21 2.16
CA PHE A 73 14.84 6.93 1.91
C PHE A 73 14.33 7.58 0.63
N SER A 74 14.71 8.84 0.37
CA SER A 74 14.33 9.51 -0.87
C SER A 74 14.87 8.77 -2.10
N THR A 75 16.14 8.38 -2.06
CA THR A 75 16.79 7.65 -3.16
C THR A 75 16.20 6.26 -3.36
N ALA A 76 15.85 5.56 -2.28
CA ALA A 76 15.19 4.26 -2.34
C ALA A 76 13.78 4.33 -2.96
N LEU A 77 13.05 5.42 -2.74
CA LEU A 77 11.70 5.61 -3.26
C LEU A 77 11.65 6.08 -4.72
N GLU A 78 12.60 6.93 -5.13
CA GLU A 78 12.60 7.62 -6.43
C GLU A 78 12.41 6.69 -7.64
N PRO A 79 13.07 5.53 -7.77
CA PRO A 79 12.89 4.62 -8.91
C PRO A 79 11.47 4.04 -9.02
N HIS A 80 10.70 4.08 -7.94
CA HIS A 80 9.39 3.45 -7.80
C HIS A 80 8.20 4.42 -7.92
N LEU A 81 8.46 5.72 -8.10
CA LEU A 81 7.41 6.72 -8.25
C LEU A 81 6.54 6.49 -9.50
N GLY A 82 7.05 5.72 -10.46
CA GLY A 82 6.35 5.41 -11.69
C GLY A 82 6.36 6.56 -12.70
N SER A 83 5.50 6.44 -13.70
CA SER A 83 5.33 7.42 -14.76
C SER A 83 3.87 7.55 -15.15
N TYR A 84 3.54 8.59 -15.89
CA TYR A 84 2.21 8.76 -16.46
C TYR A 84 1.85 7.58 -17.38
N ILE A 85 0.67 7.06 -17.18
CA ILE A 85 0.06 6.02 -18.01
C ILE A 85 -1.27 6.55 -18.54
N PRO A 86 -1.57 6.44 -19.85
CA PRO A 86 -2.86 6.81 -20.42
C PRO A 86 -4.01 6.07 -19.73
N ALA A 87 -5.15 6.73 -19.56
CA ALA A 87 -6.27 6.22 -18.77
C ALA A 87 -6.75 4.83 -19.21
N GLU A 88 -6.79 4.59 -20.52
CA GLU A 88 -7.25 3.35 -21.15
C GLU A 88 -6.34 2.13 -20.91
N THR A 89 -5.10 2.36 -20.49
CA THR A 89 -4.11 1.30 -20.26
C THR A 89 -3.72 1.13 -18.79
N ARG A 90 -4.31 1.93 -17.88
CA ARG A 90 -4.03 1.85 -16.44
C ARG A 90 -4.57 0.56 -15.86
N ASN A 91 -3.70 -0.18 -15.17
CA ASN A 91 -4.16 -1.21 -14.27
C ASN A 91 -4.69 -0.59 -12.95
N PHE A 92 -5.24 -1.43 -12.09
CA PHE A 92 -5.85 -1.00 -10.83
C PHE A 92 -4.94 -0.09 -9.98
N PHE A 93 -3.67 -0.44 -9.79
CA PHE A 93 -2.75 0.35 -8.97
C PHE A 93 -2.42 1.71 -9.59
N TRP A 94 -2.31 1.76 -10.92
CA TRP A 94 -2.06 3.02 -11.61
C TRP A 94 -3.30 3.91 -11.69
N ILE A 95 -4.50 3.35 -11.68
CA ILE A 95 -5.73 4.14 -11.50
C ILE A 95 -5.67 4.87 -10.16
N THR A 96 -5.39 4.16 -9.07
CA THR A 96 -5.31 4.76 -7.74
C THR A 96 -4.17 5.78 -7.62
N ALA A 97 -2.98 5.46 -8.13
CA ALA A 97 -1.81 6.34 -8.08
C ALA A 97 -1.99 7.64 -8.90
N HIS A 98 -2.80 7.63 -9.95
CA HIS A 98 -3.10 8.86 -10.70
C HIS A 98 -4.13 9.74 -10.00
N LEU A 99 -4.93 9.19 -9.09
CA LEU A 99 -5.86 9.96 -8.25
C LEU A 99 -5.13 10.59 -7.05
N ASP A 100 -4.43 9.78 -6.28
CA ASP A 100 -3.50 10.18 -5.23
C ASP A 100 -2.48 9.04 -5.03
N PRO A 101 -1.19 9.25 -5.28
CA PRO A 101 -0.19 8.19 -5.17
C PRO A 101 0.21 7.86 -3.73
N LYS A 102 -0.08 8.73 -2.74
CA LYS A 102 0.36 8.51 -1.35
C LYS A 102 -0.10 7.18 -0.75
N PRO A 103 -1.34 6.69 -0.97
CA PRO A 103 -1.73 5.37 -0.50
C PRO A 103 -0.85 4.23 -1.04
N LEU A 104 -0.46 4.28 -2.31
CA LEU A 104 0.47 3.32 -2.88
C LEU A 104 1.91 3.55 -2.38
N PHE A 105 2.34 4.80 -2.25
CA PHE A 105 3.68 5.13 -1.79
C PHE A 105 3.89 4.81 -0.31
N SER A 106 2.86 4.83 0.52
CA SER A 106 2.96 4.34 1.89
C SER A 106 3.27 2.82 1.94
N HIS A 107 2.73 2.05 0.99
CA HIS A 107 3.11 0.65 0.81
C HIS A 107 4.58 0.48 0.39
N PHE A 108 5.14 1.42 -0.33
CA PHE A 108 6.55 1.40 -0.73
C PHE A 108 7.53 1.51 0.43
N TYR A 109 7.04 1.54 1.67
CA TYR A 109 7.85 1.40 2.88
C TYR A 109 8.78 0.18 2.82
N HIS A 110 8.38 -0.90 2.13
CA HIS A 110 9.25 -2.06 1.95
C HIS A 110 10.53 -1.76 1.16
N TRP A 111 10.56 -0.72 0.30
CA TRP A 111 11.78 -0.30 -0.38
C TRP A 111 12.78 0.34 0.59
N PHE A 112 12.30 1.07 1.58
CA PHE A 112 13.14 1.58 2.67
C PHE A 112 13.75 0.44 3.48
N GLU A 113 12.99 -0.61 3.75
CA GLU A 113 13.46 -1.79 4.47
C GLU A 113 14.47 -2.61 3.66
N LEU A 114 14.30 -2.72 2.35
CA LEU A 114 15.26 -3.39 1.47
C LEU A 114 16.58 -2.62 1.43
N GLU A 115 16.52 -1.32 1.24
CA GLU A 115 17.72 -0.46 1.24
C GLU A 115 18.41 -0.48 2.60
N ARG A 116 17.63 -0.47 3.69
CA ARG A 116 18.18 -0.59 5.03
C ARG A 116 18.91 -1.93 5.24
N MET A 117 18.39 -3.03 4.73
CA MET A 117 19.07 -4.33 4.84
C MET A 117 20.40 -4.34 4.08
N GLU A 118 20.51 -3.60 2.99
CA GLU A 118 21.74 -3.49 2.21
C GLU A 118 22.76 -2.56 2.89
N LEU A 119 22.34 -1.38 3.33
CA LEU A 119 23.23 -0.34 3.86
C LEU A 119 23.53 -0.49 5.36
N GLU A 120 22.60 -1.07 6.13
CA GLU A 120 22.70 -1.27 7.57
C GLU A 120 22.43 -2.75 7.92
N PRO A 121 23.25 -3.72 7.47
CA PRO A 121 22.97 -5.14 7.65
C PRO A 121 22.92 -5.49 9.15
N HIS A 122 21.90 -6.27 9.52
CA HIS A 122 21.71 -6.69 10.90
C HIS A 122 22.66 -7.85 11.24
N GLN A 123 23.21 -7.87 12.48
CA GLN A 123 24.12 -8.92 12.94
C GLN A 123 23.49 -10.33 12.97
N ASN A 124 22.17 -10.43 13.15
CA ASN A 124 21.46 -11.70 13.09
C ASN A 124 21.21 -12.07 11.61
N PRO A 125 21.72 -13.22 11.12
CA PRO A 125 21.62 -13.60 9.71
C PRO A 125 20.18 -13.79 9.20
N ILE A 126 19.21 -14.07 10.08
CA ILE A 126 17.79 -14.14 9.72
C ILE A 126 17.24 -12.75 9.39
N ARG A 127 17.82 -11.70 9.96
CA ARG A 127 17.38 -10.31 9.77
C ARG A 127 18.28 -9.52 8.82
N GLU A 128 19.43 -10.07 8.46
CA GLU A 128 20.43 -9.43 7.60
C GLU A 128 19.95 -9.32 6.16
N LYS A 129 19.30 -10.35 5.64
CA LYS A 129 18.91 -10.48 4.23
C LYS A 129 17.45 -10.84 4.07
N ALA A 130 16.92 -10.51 2.89
CA ALA A 130 15.67 -11.08 2.40
C ALA A 130 15.89 -12.59 2.19
N LEU A 131 15.27 -13.40 3.01
CA LEU A 131 15.29 -14.85 2.87
C LEU A 131 14.21 -15.31 1.89
N LEU A 132 14.46 -16.44 1.22
CA LEU A 132 13.63 -17.03 0.16
C LEU A 132 12.20 -17.41 0.59
N TYR A 133 11.86 -17.34 1.87
CA TYR A 133 10.56 -17.78 2.39
C TYR A 133 10.00 -16.76 3.38
N ASN A 134 8.80 -16.97 3.78
CA ASN A 134 7.88 -16.25 4.66
C ASN A 134 8.39 -15.05 5.49
N ILE A 135 9.66 -15.00 5.88
CA ILE A 135 10.19 -13.88 6.66
C ILE A 135 10.29 -12.62 5.81
N PHE A 136 10.69 -12.76 4.53
CA PHE A 136 10.69 -11.64 3.59
C PHE A 136 9.26 -11.15 3.34
N ASP A 137 8.36 -12.04 2.96
CA ASP A 137 6.98 -11.68 2.64
C ASP A 137 6.26 -11.10 3.86
N SER A 138 6.35 -11.74 5.02
CA SER A 138 5.70 -11.25 6.25
C SER A 138 6.32 -9.95 6.76
N ARG A 139 7.63 -9.79 6.64
CA ARG A 139 8.34 -8.62 7.14
C ARG A 139 8.22 -7.42 6.21
N ASN A 140 8.38 -7.62 4.91
CA ASN A 140 8.34 -6.52 3.94
C ASN A 140 6.92 -6.26 3.46
N GLU A 141 6.26 -7.23 2.83
CA GLU A 141 4.92 -7.05 2.27
C GLU A 141 3.85 -6.91 3.37
N GLY A 142 3.95 -7.72 4.43
CA GLY A 142 3.04 -7.63 5.57
C GLY A 142 3.15 -6.31 6.32
N LEU A 143 4.37 -5.85 6.59
CA LEU A 143 4.61 -4.54 7.21
C LEU A 143 4.17 -3.41 6.29
N ALA A 144 4.52 -3.45 5.00
CA ALA A 144 4.11 -2.45 4.02
C ALA A 144 2.58 -2.31 3.94
N THR A 145 1.86 -3.42 4.00
CA THR A 145 0.39 -3.40 4.05
C THR A 145 -0.13 -2.81 5.36
N ALA A 146 0.50 -3.12 6.49
CA ALA A 146 0.08 -2.60 7.80
C ALA A 146 0.34 -1.09 7.93
N VAL A 147 1.44 -0.57 7.41
CA VAL A 147 1.76 0.86 7.52
C VAL A 147 0.84 1.75 6.69
N GLU A 148 0.22 1.24 5.61
CA GLU A 148 -0.78 2.01 4.86
C GLU A 148 -1.91 2.50 5.76
N GLU A 149 -2.48 1.59 6.55
CA GLU A 149 -3.57 1.92 7.47
C GLU A 149 -3.05 2.65 8.71
N MET A 150 -1.88 2.29 9.21
CA MET A 150 -1.25 2.97 10.34
C MET A 150 -1.00 4.45 10.03
N PHE A 151 -0.41 4.78 8.89
CA PHE A 151 -0.16 6.16 8.48
C PHE A 151 -1.46 6.92 8.22
N MET A 152 -2.47 6.25 7.68
CA MET A 152 -3.80 6.83 7.53
C MET A 152 -4.40 7.24 8.88
N HIS A 153 -4.33 6.39 9.88
CA HIS A 153 -4.83 6.70 11.22
C HIS A 153 -3.97 7.74 11.95
N ALA A 154 -2.69 7.83 11.62
CA ALA A 154 -1.79 8.85 12.16
C ALA A 154 -1.96 10.24 11.52
N GLY A 155 -2.79 10.39 10.46
CA GLY A 155 -3.13 11.68 9.87
C GLY A 155 -2.46 12.01 8.55
N LEU A 156 -1.79 11.07 7.88
CA LEU A 156 -1.13 11.31 6.58
C LEU A 156 -2.08 11.95 5.54
N TYR A 157 -3.37 11.67 5.62
CA TYR A 157 -4.38 12.15 4.66
C TYR A 157 -5.26 13.26 5.19
N ASP A 158 -4.91 13.92 6.29
CA ASP A 158 -5.77 14.97 6.89
C ASP A 158 -5.97 16.16 5.95
N LYS A 159 -4.98 16.47 5.11
CA LYS A 159 -5.07 17.51 4.07
C LYS A 159 -5.88 17.07 2.83
N ASN A 160 -6.01 15.77 2.58
CA ASN A 160 -6.78 15.17 1.49
C ASN A 160 -7.55 13.94 1.98
N PRO A 161 -8.67 14.12 2.71
CA PRO A 161 -9.39 13.01 3.34
C PRO A 161 -9.92 11.96 2.35
N ARG A 162 -10.15 12.32 1.07
CA ARG A 162 -10.57 11.34 0.06
C ARG A 162 -9.52 10.28 -0.26
N ALA A 163 -8.24 10.55 -0.01
CA ALA A 163 -7.18 9.54 -0.14
C ALA A 163 -7.37 8.35 0.83
N ARG A 164 -8.09 8.52 1.94
CA ARG A 164 -8.47 7.44 2.86
C ARG A 164 -9.39 6.40 2.19
N GLU A 165 -10.24 6.85 1.26
CA GLU A 165 -11.09 5.95 0.45
C GLU A 165 -10.21 5.00 -0.37
N ILE A 166 -9.11 5.51 -0.96
CA ILE A 166 -8.15 4.70 -1.73
C ILE A 166 -7.50 3.62 -0.85
N VAL A 167 -7.12 3.94 0.38
CA VAL A 167 -6.55 2.95 1.31
C VAL A 167 -7.52 1.79 1.50
N TYR A 168 -8.78 2.06 1.77
CA TYR A 168 -9.79 0.99 1.95
C TYR A 168 -10.09 0.23 0.66
N ILE A 169 -10.02 0.87 -0.50
CA ILE A 169 -10.11 0.21 -1.82
C ILE A 169 -8.93 -0.77 -2.00
N LEU A 170 -7.71 -0.36 -1.64
CA LEU A 170 -6.52 -1.21 -1.70
C LEU A 170 -6.63 -2.41 -0.76
N ILE A 171 -7.11 -2.23 0.46
CA ILE A 171 -7.35 -3.32 1.42
C ILE A 171 -8.40 -4.29 0.89
N ALA A 172 -9.53 -3.79 0.39
CA ALA A 172 -10.59 -4.62 -0.19
C ALA A 172 -10.08 -5.44 -1.39
N GLN A 173 -9.33 -4.82 -2.27
CA GLN A 173 -8.73 -5.49 -3.44
C GLN A 173 -7.78 -6.63 -3.03
N ARG A 174 -6.90 -6.40 -2.04
CA ARG A 174 -6.00 -7.44 -1.55
C ARG A 174 -6.74 -8.60 -0.91
N ALA A 175 -7.75 -8.31 -0.09
CA ALA A 175 -8.57 -9.33 0.55
C ALA A 175 -9.34 -10.17 -0.50
N ALA A 176 -9.95 -9.52 -1.50
CA ALA A 176 -10.64 -10.21 -2.59
C ALA A 176 -9.69 -11.07 -3.42
N ARG A 177 -8.50 -10.55 -3.77
CA ARG A 177 -7.48 -11.29 -4.51
C ARG A 177 -6.96 -12.49 -3.71
N GLY A 178 -6.74 -12.31 -2.40
CA GLY A 178 -6.32 -13.39 -1.51
C GLY A 178 -7.36 -14.51 -1.44
N LEU A 179 -8.65 -14.17 -1.32
CA LEU A 179 -9.74 -15.15 -1.35
C LEU A 179 -9.80 -15.90 -2.68
N GLY A 180 -9.73 -15.19 -3.81
CA GLY A 180 -9.68 -15.82 -5.12
C GLY A 180 -8.51 -16.79 -5.26
N SER A 181 -7.33 -16.40 -4.80
CA SER A 181 -6.14 -17.26 -4.78
C SER A 181 -6.35 -18.52 -3.93
N LEU A 182 -6.85 -18.39 -2.71
CA LEU A 182 -7.10 -19.53 -1.82
C LEU A 182 -8.13 -20.50 -2.43
N TYR A 183 -9.22 -19.99 -2.99
CA TYR A 183 -10.24 -20.82 -3.63
C TYR A 183 -9.73 -21.51 -4.90
N ALA A 184 -8.97 -20.82 -5.74
CA ALA A 184 -8.38 -21.39 -6.94
C ALA A 184 -7.40 -22.52 -6.61
N HIS A 185 -6.51 -22.31 -5.63
CA HIS A 185 -5.57 -23.36 -5.20
C HIS A 185 -6.24 -24.56 -4.51
N ALA A 186 -7.40 -24.36 -3.88
CA ALA A 186 -8.21 -25.43 -3.33
C ALA A 186 -9.09 -26.15 -4.37
N ASN A 187 -9.03 -25.75 -5.65
CA ASN A 187 -9.90 -26.22 -6.73
C ASN A 187 -11.41 -26.01 -6.45
N LEU A 188 -11.74 -24.96 -5.71
CA LEU A 188 -13.12 -24.57 -5.41
C LEU A 188 -13.63 -23.45 -6.33
N MET A 189 -12.76 -22.90 -7.16
CA MET A 189 -13.05 -21.83 -8.12
C MET A 189 -12.19 -22.05 -9.38
N PRO A 190 -12.74 -21.98 -10.60
CA PRO A 190 -11.94 -22.01 -11.81
C PRO A 190 -11.13 -20.72 -11.96
N MET A 191 -9.97 -20.82 -12.62
CA MET A 191 -9.07 -19.66 -12.83
C MET A 191 -9.68 -18.50 -13.63
N ALA A 192 -10.82 -18.74 -14.29
CA ALA A 192 -11.52 -17.73 -15.11
C ALA A 192 -12.54 -16.90 -14.31
N GLU A 193 -12.80 -17.25 -13.06
CA GLU A 193 -13.66 -16.50 -12.13
C GLU A 193 -12.82 -15.61 -11.21
#